data_7e79d467d1c9da13adf5f6597904d3b3
#
_entry.id   7e79d467d1c9da13adf5f6597904d3b3
#
_cell.length_a   1.000
_cell.length_b   1.000
_cell.length_c   1.000
_cell.angle_alpha   90.00
_cell.angle_beta   90.00
_cell.angle_gamma   90.00
#
_symmetry.space_group_name_H-M   'P 1'
#
loop_
_entity.id
_entity.type
_entity.pdbx_description
1 polymer ?
#
loop_
_entity_poly.entity_id
_entity_poly.type
_entity_poly.pdbx_seq_one_letter_code
_entity_poly.pdbx_strand_id
1 'polypeptide(L)' 'MRTIIVFYDSLNKRFLPPYNPDCDTIAPNFERLAQKAITFDNSYVGSMPCIPARRELHTGRHNFLHREWGPLEPFDDSMP' A
#
# COMPACT_ATOMS: atom_id res chain seq x y z
N MET A 1 -13.01 5.12 -18.12
CA MET A 1 -12.78 4.29 -16.92
C MET A 1 -12.36 5.18 -15.76
N ARG A 2 -12.89 4.92 -14.58
CA ARG A 2 -12.52 5.67 -13.36
C ARG A 2 -11.87 4.71 -12.38
N THR A 3 -10.77 5.14 -11.78
CA THR A 3 -10.05 4.37 -10.77
C THR A 3 -10.00 5.17 -9.47
N ILE A 4 -10.34 4.52 -8.38
CA ILE A 4 -10.24 5.08 -7.02
C ILE A 4 -9.26 4.23 -6.24
N ILE A 5 -8.21 4.85 -5.73
CA ILE A 5 -7.23 4.20 -4.87
C ILE A 5 -7.46 4.69 -3.44
N VAL A 6 -7.77 3.76 -2.54
CA VAL A 6 -7.88 4.05 -1.11
C VAL A 6 -6.64 3.47 -0.44
N PHE A 7 -5.81 4.33 0.09
CA PHE A 7 -4.50 3.98 0.60
C PHE A 7 -4.43 4.20 2.11
N TYR A 8 -4.12 3.16 2.85
CA TYR A 8 -4.01 3.21 4.31
C TYR A 8 -2.55 3.17 4.73
N ASP A 9 -2.18 4.06 5.63
CA ASP A 9 -0.87 4.04 6.27
C ASP A 9 -0.90 3.07 7.46
N SER A 10 0.17 2.32 7.63
CA SER A 10 0.39 1.42 8.78
C SER A 10 -0.67 0.33 8.98
N LEU A 11 -1.54 0.10 8.01
CA LEU A 11 -2.53 -0.96 8.08
C LEU A 11 -1.91 -2.31 7.75
N ASN A 12 -1.95 -3.24 8.71
CA ASN A 12 -1.40 -4.57 8.53
C ASN A 12 -2.51 -5.57 8.20
N LYS A 13 -2.32 -6.35 7.14
CA LYS A 13 -3.29 -7.35 6.69
C LYS A 13 -3.62 -8.40 7.75
N ARG A 14 -2.72 -8.66 8.70
CA ARG A 14 -2.95 -9.62 9.78
C ARG A 14 -4.08 -9.23 10.72
N PHE A 15 -4.47 -7.95 10.72
CA PHE A 15 -5.58 -7.42 11.51
C PHE A 15 -6.87 -7.28 10.70
N LEU A 16 -6.89 -7.74 9.45
CA LEU A 16 -8.06 -7.67 8.59
C LEU A 16 -8.69 -9.06 8.42
N PRO A 17 -9.99 -9.22 8.76
CA PRO A 17 -10.68 -10.51 8.65
C PRO A 17 -10.57 -11.19 7.28
N PRO A 18 -10.64 -10.49 6.12
CA PRO A 18 -10.48 -11.14 4.81
C PRO A 18 -9.15 -11.87 4.62
N TYR A 19 -8.08 -11.43 5.30
CA TYR A 19 -6.77 -12.07 5.24
C TYR A 19 -6.47 -12.99 6.40
N ASN A 20 -7.06 -12.71 7.56
CA ASN A 20 -6.87 -13.49 8.79
C ASN A 20 -8.20 -13.66 9.52
N PRO A 21 -8.93 -14.76 9.27
CA PRO A 21 -10.22 -14.99 9.92
C PRO A 21 -10.14 -15.13 11.44
N ASP A 22 -8.95 -15.45 11.96
CA ASP A 22 -8.73 -15.65 13.41
C ASP A 22 -8.39 -14.35 14.15
N CYS A 23 -8.33 -13.21 13.46
CA CYS A 23 -8.05 -11.95 14.13
C CYS A 23 -9.26 -11.44 14.92
N ASP A 24 -8.98 -10.70 16.00
CA ASP A 24 -10.02 -10.15 16.89
C ASP A 24 -10.63 -8.84 16.35
N THR A 25 -10.15 -8.35 15.22
CA THR A 25 -10.59 -7.09 14.63
C THR A 25 -11.98 -7.22 14.02
N ILE A 26 -12.87 -6.31 14.39
CA ILE A 26 -14.21 -6.22 13.81
C ILE A 26 -14.16 -5.19 12.66
N ALA A 27 -14.23 -5.66 11.44
CA ALA A 27 -14.15 -4.82 10.23
C ALA A 27 -15.18 -5.26 9.20
N PRO A 28 -16.49 -5.03 9.46
CA PRO A 28 -17.56 -5.55 8.61
C PRO A 28 -17.56 -4.97 7.19
N ASN A 29 -17.08 -3.75 7.01
CA ASN A 29 -17.02 -3.13 5.69
C ASN A 29 -15.93 -3.73 4.82
N PHE A 30 -14.78 -4.09 5.41
CA PHE A 30 -13.75 -4.83 4.68
C PHE A 30 -14.24 -6.22 4.28
N GLU A 31 -14.98 -6.89 5.16
CA GLU A 31 -15.57 -8.19 4.84
C GLU A 31 -16.58 -8.09 3.70
N ARG A 32 -17.46 -7.09 3.72
CA ARG A 32 -18.41 -6.85 2.63
C ARG A 32 -17.73 -6.54 1.32
N LEU A 33 -16.69 -5.72 1.35
CA LEU A 33 -15.90 -5.41 0.15
C LEU A 33 -15.25 -6.65 -0.41
N ALA A 34 -14.65 -7.48 0.44
CA ALA A 34 -14.00 -8.72 0.03
C ALA A 34 -14.94 -9.70 -0.66
N GLN A 35 -16.23 -9.71 -0.30
CA GLN A 35 -17.23 -10.55 -0.95
C GLN A 35 -17.52 -10.11 -2.39
N LYS A 36 -17.27 -8.85 -2.73
CA LYS A 36 -17.58 -8.25 -4.03
C LYS A 36 -16.34 -7.95 -4.88
N ALA A 37 -15.17 -8.15 -4.35
CA ALA A 37 -13.91 -7.78 -4.96
C ALA A 37 -12.93 -8.94 -4.95
N ILE A 38 -11.85 -8.79 -5.69
CA ILE A 38 -10.74 -9.76 -5.67
C ILE A 38 -9.81 -9.39 -4.52
N THR A 39 -9.55 -10.35 -3.64
CA THR A 39 -8.58 -10.21 -2.56
C THR A 39 -7.26 -10.83 -2.98
N PHE A 40 -6.19 -10.03 -3.01
CA PHE A 40 -4.87 -10.50 -3.35
C PHE A 40 -4.09 -10.84 -2.07
N ASP A 41 -3.80 -12.12 -1.86
CA ASP A 41 -3.03 -12.57 -0.70
C ASP A 41 -1.54 -12.27 -0.81
N ASN A 42 -1.01 -12.33 -2.03
CA ASN A 42 0.41 -12.19 -2.32
C ASN A 42 0.68 -10.90 -3.11
N SER A 43 0.51 -9.78 -2.44
CA SER A 43 0.89 -8.47 -2.93
C SER A 43 2.15 -7.99 -2.22
N TYR A 44 3.13 -7.54 -2.98
CA TYR A 44 4.43 -7.15 -2.45
C TYR A 44 4.69 -5.67 -2.68
N VAL A 45 5.31 -5.04 -1.69
CA VAL A 45 5.79 -3.66 -1.80
C VAL A 45 7.21 -3.66 -2.35
N GLY A 46 7.53 -2.68 -3.20
CA GLY A 46 8.88 -2.53 -3.74
C GLY A 46 9.88 -2.03 -2.71
N SER A 47 9.45 -1.13 -1.84
CA SER A 47 10.30 -0.53 -0.80
C SER A 47 9.54 -0.28 0.48
N MET A 48 10.26 -0.22 1.58
CA MET A 48 9.77 0.12 2.91
C MET A 48 10.74 1.10 3.59
N PRO A 49 10.30 1.89 4.56
CA PRO A 49 8.94 2.04 5.06
C PRO A 49 8.05 2.96 4.18
N CYS A 50 7.14 3.72 4.81
CA CYS A 50 6.09 4.47 4.11
C CYS A 50 6.60 5.48 3.08
N ILE A 51 7.64 6.26 3.38
CA ILE A 51 8.12 7.31 2.48
C ILE A 51 8.71 6.73 1.18
N PRO A 52 9.62 5.76 1.20
CA PRO A 52 10.08 5.11 -0.03
C PRO A 52 8.95 4.43 -0.82
N ALA A 53 8.02 3.77 -0.13
CA ALA A 53 6.88 3.13 -0.78
C ALA A 53 5.97 4.14 -1.48
N ARG A 54 5.70 5.28 -0.85
CA ARG A 54 4.90 6.36 -1.45
C ARG A 54 5.61 6.98 -2.65
N ARG A 55 6.92 7.14 -2.57
CA ARG A 55 7.71 7.65 -3.70
C ARG A 55 7.60 6.72 -4.91
N GLU A 56 7.69 5.42 -4.70
CA GLU A 56 7.47 4.45 -5.77
C GLU A 56 6.07 4.52 -6.35
N LEU A 57 5.04 4.67 -5.50
CA LEU A 57 3.66 4.79 -5.94
C LEU A 57 3.45 6.02 -6.83
N HIS A 58 4.01 7.16 -6.44
CA HIS A 58 3.84 8.41 -7.18
C HIS A 58 4.66 8.50 -8.45
N THR A 59 5.84 7.91 -8.47
CA THR A 59 6.77 8.02 -9.61
C THR A 59 6.69 6.84 -10.58
N GLY A 60 6.17 5.70 -10.14
CA GLY A 60 6.20 4.47 -10.92
C GLY A 60 7.60 3.88 -11.07
N ARG A 61 8.56 4.33 -10.26
CA ARG A 61 9.95 3.86 -10.30
C ARG A 61 10.36 3.24 -8.97
N HIS A 62 11.14 2.17 -9.04
CA HIS A 62 11.71 1.56 -7.86
C HIS A 62 12.62 2.52 -7.11
N ASN A 63 12.57 2.50 -5.79
CA ASN A 63 13.28 3.46 -4.96
C ASN A 63 14.80 3.41 -5.12
N PHE A 64 15.37 2.25 -5.46
CA PHE A 64 16.81 2.15 -5.71
C PHE A 64 17.28 3.02 -6.88
N LEU A 65 16.40 3.38 -7.80
CA LEU A 65 16.70 4.30 -8.89
C LEU A 65 16.82 5.75 -8.41
N HIS A 66 16.13 6.09 -7.33
CA HIS A 66 16.21 7.43 -6.72
C HIS A 66 17.36 7.53 -5.72
N ARG A 67 17.78 6.42 -5.12
CA ARG A 67 18.79 6.35 -4.05
C ARG A 67 18.41 7.17 -2.81
N GLU A 68 17.13 7.35 -2.57
CA GLU A 68 16.57 8.21 -1.53
C GLU A 68 15.69 7.38 -0.60
N TRP A 69 16.20 7.07 0.57
CA TRP A 69 15.56 6.17 1.54
C TRP A 69 15.00 6.88 2.76
N GLY A 70 15.44 8.13 2.98
CA GLY A 70 15.06 8.91 4.14
C GLY A 70 13.78 9.73 3.93
N PRO A 71 13.16 10.17 5.04
CA PRO A 71 11.95 10.99 4.98
C PRO A 71 12.19 12.45 4.58
N LEU A 72 13.44 12.92 4.67
CA LEU A 72 13.80 14.32 4.37
C LEU A 72 14.23 14.53 2.92
N GLU A 73 14.32 13.46 2.13
CA GLU A 73 14.74 13.53 0.75
C GLU A 73 13.55 13.92 -0.13
N PRO A 74 13.64 15.05 -0.86
CA PRO A 74 12.55 15.51 -1.73
C PRO A 74 12.42 14.62 -2.98
N PHE A 75 11.33 14.82 -3.71
CA PHE A 75 11.23 14.28 -5.05
C PHE A 75 12.23 14.96 -5.99
N ASP A 76 12.79 14.19 -6.89
CA ASP A 76 13.60 14.72 -7.98
C ASP A 76 12.67 15.46 -8.97
N ASP A 77 12.90 16.74 -9.17
CA ASP A 77 12.11 17.57 -10.08
C ASP A 77 12.20 17.12 -11.55
N SER A 78 13.16 16.27 -11.89
CA SER A 78 13.24 15.66 -13.22
C SER A 78 12.19 14.58 -13.45
N MET A 79 11.47 14.17 -12.40
CA MET A 79 10.40 13.20 -12.50
C MET A 79 9.09 13.84 -12.96
N PRO A 80 8.41 13.24 -13.92
CA PRO A 80 7.09 13.70 -14.33
C PRO A 80 6.03 13.47 -13.25
#